data_286e5d94237ee743e524b3d59a2f72f8
#
_entry.id   286e5d94237ee743e524b3d59a2f72f8
#
_cell.length_a   1.000
_cell.length_b   1.000
_cell.length_c   1.000
_cell.angle_alpha   90.00
_cell.angle_beta   90.00
_cell.angle_gamma   90.00
#
_symmetry.space_group_name_H-M   'P 1'
#
loop_
_entity.id
_entity.type
_entity.pdbx_description
1 polymer ?
#
loop_
_entity_poly.entity_id
_entity_poly.type
_entity_poly.pdbx_seq_one_letter_code
_entity_poly.pdbx_strand_id
1 'polypeptide(L)'
;MTETHAAFTTAPAFERYDLSLVNIDRPADELVSQIKAILAKPEDERPKLITGLFYGVPGSGKSMLANYIGQQLGVPVLKKTYADLQSMYVGEGEKNLKEAFMEAEAKQAILLIDEIDSIAGNRQSADKNYQKTFTNQLLTELDNFNGIFLCTSNFMDGLDSAILRRLFLKIKFDFLTEEQQQTAFELYFPKLKRSKLGQMPYLTPGDFRAVREAAQFDVEKL
;
A
#
# COMPACT_ATOMS: atom_id res chain seq x y z
N MET A 1 4.73 -0.56 26.42
CA MET A 1 4.19 -1.18 25.17
C MET A 1 2.65 -1.10 25.09
N THR A 2 2.01 -0.03 25.53
CA THR A 2 0.55 0.05 25.68
C THR A 2 -0.08 1.30 25.02
N GLU A 3 0.71 2.16 24.38
CA GLU A 3 0.15 3.42 23.84
C GLU A 3 -0.26 3.36 22.36
N THR A 4 0.21 2.36 21.57
CA THR A 4 -0.10 2.28 20.14
C THR A 4 -1.48 1.69 19.86
N HIS A 5 -2.06 0.92 20.79
CA HIS A 5 -3.40 0.34 20.62
C HIS A 5 -4.56 1.31 20.86
N ALA A 6 -4.35 2.33 21.69
CA ALA A 6 -5.42 3.27 22.06
C ALA A 6 -5.72 4.32 20.98
N ALA A 7 -4.72 4.69 20.15
CA ALA A 7 -4.88 5.73 19.14
C ALA A 7 -5.78 5.30 17.96
N PHE A 8 -5.86 4.00 17.64
CA PHE A 8 -6.68 3.49 16.53
C PHE A 8 -8.15 3.29 16.89
N THR A 9 -8.50 3.20 18.17
CA THR A 9 -9.89 2.99 18.62
C THR A 9 -10.72 4.27 18.68
N THR A 10 -10.10 5.45 18.64
CA THR A 10 -10.78 6.76 18.75
C THR A 10 -10.99 7.45 17.40
N ALA A 11 -10.38 6.95 16.32
CA ALA A 11 -10.60 7.52 14.99
C ALA A 11 -12.06 7.32 14.53
N PRO A 12 -12.68 8.33 13.88
CA PRO A 12 -14.00 8.19 13.28
C PRO A 12 -14.07 6.97 12.35
N ALA A 13 -15.26 6.36 12.24
CA ALA A 13 -15.43 5.12 11.47
C ALA A 13 -14.89 5.21 10.02
N PHE A 14 -14.98 6.39 9.39
CA PHE A 14 -14.49 6.64 8.03
C PHE A 14 -12.96 6.84 7.94
N GLU A 15 -12.26 6.99 9.06
CA GLU A 15 -10.79 7.04 9.11
C GLU A 15 -10.19 5.65 9.34
N ARG A 16 -11.01 4.67 9.72
CA ARG A 16 -10.57 3.29 9.88
C ARG A 16 -10.54 2.61 8.52
N TYR A 17 -9.56 1.74 8.33
CA TYR A 17 -9.56 0.89 7.16
C TYR A 17 -10.68 -0.13 7.25
N ASP A 18 -11.66 0.00 6.37
CA ASP A 18 -12.83 -0.88 6.30
C ASP A 18 -12.70 -1.78 5.07
N LEU A 19 -12.57 -3.07 5.31
CA LEU A 19 -12.42 -4.07 4.25
C LEU A 19 -13.65 -4.16 3.35
N SER A 20 -14.83 -3.76 3.83
CA SER A 20 -16.06 -3.71 3.00
C SER A 20 -15.96 -2.68 1.87
N LEU A 21 -15.07 -1.68 2.03
CA LEU A 21 -14.80 -0.64 1.04
C LEU A 21 -13.59 -0.93 0.16
N VAL A 22 -13.13 -2.17 0.11
CA VAL A 22 -11.97 -2.55 -0.70
C VAL A 22 -12.39 -3.56 -1.75
N ASN A 23 -12.28 -3.18 -3.02
CA ASN A 23 -12.51 -4.10 -4.13
C ASN A 23 -11.18 -4.69 -4.60
N ILE A 24 -10.89 -5.90 -4.16
CA ILE A 24 -9.67 -6.64 -4.49
C ILE A 24 -10.01 -8.04 -5.00
N ASP A 25 -9.14 -8.58 -5.84
CA ASP A 25 -9.28 -9.89 -6.47
C ASP A 25 -9.10 -11.08 -5.52
N ARG A 26 -8.74 -10.81 -4.26
CA ARG A 26 -8.58 -11.81 -3.20
C ARG A 26 -9.03 -11.24 -1.85
N PRO A 27 -9.80 -11.98 -1.03
CA PRO A 27 -10.20 -11.51 0.29
C PRO A 27 -9.00 -11.17 1.19
N ALA A 28 -9.04 -9.98 1.82
CA ALA A 28 -7.93 -9.51 2.65
C ALA A 28 -7.69 -10.40 3.87
N ASP A 29 -8.76 -10.97 4.45
CA ASP A 29 -8.66 -11.88 5.59
C ASP A 29 -7.96 -13.20 5.21
N GLU A 30 -8.18 -13.68 3.99
CA GLU A 30 -7.48 -14.85 3.46
C GLU A 30 -5.99 -14.54 3.30
N LEU A 31 -5.65 -13.38 2.76
CA LEU A 31 -4.27 -12.93 2.61
C LEU A 31 -3.54 -12.87 3.97
N VAL A 32 -4.18 -12.24 4.97
CA VAL A 32 -3.63 -12.17 6.33
C VAL A 32 -3.46 -13.56 6.93
N SER A 33 -4.45 -14.44 6.77
CA SER A 33 -4.39 -15.81 7.26
C SER A 33 -3.27 -16.63 6.63
N GLN A 34 -3.05 -16.46 5.32
CA GLN A 34 -1.93 -17.09 4.60
C GLN A 34 -0.58 -16.60 5.12
N ILE A 35 -0.40 -15.29 5.31
CA ILE A 35 0.84 -14.73 5.87
C ILE A 35 1.07 -15.26 7.29
N LYS A 36 0.05 -15.25 8.15
CA LYS A 36 0.13 -15.82 9.50
C LYS A 36 0.54 -17.30 9.49
N ALA A 37 -0.05 -18.08 8.59
CA ALA A 37 0.28 -19.50 8.46
C ALA A 37 1.73 -19.73 8.02
N ILE A 38 2.26 -18.88 7.14
CA ILE A 38 3.68 -18.91 6.73
C ILE A 38 4.58 -18.56 7.92
N LEU A 39 4.27 -17.51 8.66
CA LEU A 39 5.06 -17.06 9.80
C LEU A 39 5.01 -18.02 11.01
N ALA A 40 3.97 -18.81 11.12
CA ALA A 40 3.83 -19.82 12.16
C ALA A 40 4.66 -21.09 11.92
N LYS A 41 5.22 -21.28 10.72
CA LYS A 41 6.11 -22.40 10.44
C LYS A 41 7.42 -22.28 11.22
N PRO A 42 8.12 -23.41 11.50
CA PRO A 42 9.50 -23.39 11.98
C PRO A 42 10.40 -22.53 11.10
N GLU A 43 11.43 -21.95 11.70
CA GLU A 43 12.29 -20.97 11.01
C GLU A 43 12.98 -21.55 9.77
N ASP A 44 13.33 -22.82 9.83
CA ASP A 44 13.95 -23.59 8.75
C ASP A 44 12.99 -23.97 7.60
N GLU A 45 11.67 -23.93 7.86
CA GLU A 45 10.62 -24.28 6.88
C GLU A 45 9.95 -23.04 6.26
N ARG A 46 10.15 -21.87 6.84
CA ARG A 46 9.52 -20.65 6.31
C ARG A 46 10.41 -19.93 5.28
N PRO A 47 9.81 -19.31 4.24
CA PRO A 47 10.59 -18.48 3.35
C PRO A 47 11.20 -17.31 4.12
N LYS A 48 12.45 -16.97 3.85
CA LYS A 48 13.12 -15.80 4.43
C LYS A 48 12.42 -14.50 4.06
N LEU A 49 11.82 -14.46 2.88
CA LEU A 49 11.21 -13.28 2.31
C LEU A 49 9.76 -13.56 1.87
N ILE A 50 8.84 -12.73 2.34
CA ILE A 50 7.46 -12.64 1.83
C ILE A 50 7.35 -11.34 1.05
N THR A 51 6.95 -11.42 -0.22
CA THR A 51 6.84 -10.24 -1.08
C THR A 51 5.43 -10.07 -1.63
N GLY A 52 4.97 -8.81 -1.72
CA GLY A 52 3.68 -8.49 -2.27
C GLY A 52 3.65 -7.20 -3.10
N LEU A 53 2.88 -7.24 -4.19
CA LEU A 53 2.53 -6.10 -5.02
C LEU A 53 1.03 -5.83 -4.91
N PHE A 54 0.66 -4.64 -4.48
CA PHE A 54 -0.69 -4.12 -4.50
C PHE A 54 -0.81 -3.14 -5.67
N TYR A 55 -1.56 -3.49 -6.70
CA TYR A 55 -1.62 -2.69 -7.91
C TYR A 55 -3.05 -2.37 -8.34
N GLY A 56 -3.24 -1.29 -9.08
CA GLY A 56 -4.54 -0.88 -9.60
C GLY A 56 -4.88 0.56 -9.28
N VAL A 57 -6.16 0.88 -9.35
CA VAL A 57 -6.64 2.27 -9.39
C VAL A 57 -6.19 3.13 -8.21
N PRO A 58 -5.82 4.41 -8.43
CA PRO A 58 -5.49 5.34 -7.35
C PRO A 58 -6.65 5.50 -6.38
N GLY A 59 -6.35 5.78 -5.11
CA GLY A 59 -7.40 6.00 -4.09
C GLY A 59 -8.12 4.74 -3.60
N SER A 60 -7.80 3.55 -4.11
CA SER A 60 -8.46 2.27 -3.78
C SER A 60 -8.07 1.67 -2.43
N GLY A 61 -7.09 2.24 -1.71
CA GLY A 61 -6.69 1.77 -0.38
C GLY A 61 -5.47 0.85 -0.33
N LYS A 62 -4.66 0.76 -1.41
CA LYS A 62 -3.46 -0.10 -1.51
C LYS A 62 -2.53 0.01 -0.30
N SER A 63 -2.05 1.21 0.00
CA SER A 63 -1.12 1.45 1.11
C SER A 63 -1.79 1.22 2.47
N MET A 64 -3.11 1.42 2.57
CA MET A 64 -3.86 1.16 3.79
C MET A 64 -3.98 -0.34 4.07
N LEU A 65 -4.08 -1.19 3.03
CA LEU A 65 -4.05 -2.66 3.20
C LEU A 65 -2.71 -3.12 3.80
N ALA A 66 -1.59 -2.54 3.38
CA ALA A 66 -0.29 -2.87 3.97
C ALA A 66 -0.25 -2.54 5.48
N ASN A 67 -0.77 -1.38 5.88
CA ASN A 67 -0.88 -1.01 7.29
C ASN A 67 -1.84 -1.94 8.06
N TYR A 68 -2.97 -2.32 7.45
CA TYR A 68 -3.90 -3.28 8.04
C TYR A 68 -3.22 -4.64 8.27
N ILE A 69 -2.46 -5.14 7.29
CA ILE A 69 -1.68 -6.38 7.43
C ILE A 69 -0.70 -6.27 8.62
N GLY A 70 0.05 -5.17 8.71
CA GLY A 70 0.96 -4.92 9.82
C GLY A 70 0.24 -4.95 11.17
N GLN A 71 -0.91 -4.30 11.26
CA GLN A 71 -1.74 -4.31 12.48
C GLN A 71 -2.21 -5.73 12.82
N GLN A 72 -2.68 -6.50 11.85
CA GLN A 72 -3.15 -7.87 12.06
C GLN A 72 -2.03 -8.85 12.45
N LEU A 73 -0.81 -8.58 12.02
CA LEU A 73 0.38 -9.34 12.38
C LEU A 73 1.04 -8.85 13.68
N GLY A 74 0.68 -7.67 14.17
CA GLY A 74 1.30 -7.06 15.34
C GLY A 74 2.71 -6.54 15.07
N VAL A 75 3.04 -6.20 13.80
CA VAL A 75 4.36 -5.70 13.40
C VAL A 75 4.24 -4.29 12.82
N PRO A 76 5.25 -3.41 13.03
CA PRO A 76 5.24 -2.07 12.46
C PRO A 76 5.36 -2.13 10.93
N VAL A 77 4.90 -1.06 10.26
CA VAL A 77 5.08 -0.84 8.82
C VAL A 77 6.01 0.35 8.62
N LEU A 78 7.16 0.11 8.03
CA LEU A 78 8.08 1.15 7.59
C LEU A 78 7.72 1.53 6.16
N LYS A 79 7.02 2.65 6.02
CA LYS A 79 6.62 3.17 4.72
C LYS A 79 7.71 4.10 4.19
N LYS A 80 8.11 3.88 2.93
CA LYS A 80 8.95 4.77 2.13
C LYS A 80 8.27 5.00 0.79
N THR A 81 8.32 6.21 0.28
CA THR A 81 7.96 6.53 -1.11
C THR A 81 9.22 6.54 -1.96
N TYR A 82 9.06 6.46 -3.29
CA TYR A 82 10.21 6.64 -4.18
C TYR A 82 10.90 8.00 -3.96
N ALA A 83 10.13 9.04 -3.67
CA ALA A 83 10.66 10.37 -3.37
C ALA A 83 11.54 10.39 -2.10
N ASP A 84 11.20 9.59 -1.08
CA ASP A 84 12.01 9.47 0.14
C ASP A 84 13.34 8.75 -0.11
N LEU A 85 13.39 7.91 -1.13
CA LEU A 85 14.58 7.11 -1.49
C LEU A 85 15.45 7.81 -2.52
N GLN A 86 14.89 8.73 -3.33
CA GLN A 86 15.61 9.44 -4.38
C GLN A 86 16.56 10.49 -3.81
N SER A 87 17.69 10.73 -4.49
CA SER A 87 18.61 11.83 -4.22
C SER A 87 19.11 12.44 -5.52
N MET A 88 19.49 13.73 -5.46
CA MET A 88 20.19 14.40 -6.57
C MET A 88 21.65 13.97 -6.70
N TYR A 89 22.21 13.34 -5.68
CA TYR A 89 23.59 12.88 -5.68
C TYR A 89 23.71 11.43 -6.13
N VAL A 90 24.68 11.16 -6.99
CA VAL A 90 24.94 9.79 -7.53
C VAL A 90 25.28 8.84 -6.39
N GLY A 91 24.58 7.70 -6.34
CA GLY A 91 24.81 6.65 -5.33
C GLY A 91 24.05 6.84 -4.01
N GLU A 92 23.48 8.01 -3.73
CA GLU A 92 22.71 8.21 -2.49
C GLU A 92 21.36 7.51 -2.51
N GLY A 93 20.68 7.43 -3.66
CA GLY A 93 19.41 6.72 -3.76
C GLY A 93 19.56 5.23 -3.47
N GLU A 94 20.61 4.61 -3.98
CA GLU A 94 20.95 3.21 -3.68
C GLU A 94 21.29 3.01 -2.21
N LYS A 95 21.98 3.97 -1.61
CA LYS A 95 22.31 3.97 -0.18
C LYS A 95 21.03 4.10 0.67
N ASN A 96 20.16 5.05 0.34
CA ASN A 96 18.89 5.25 1.04
C ASN A 96 18.00 4.00 0.95
N LEU A 97 17.98 3.35 -0.21
CA LEU A 97 17.24 2.09 -0.39
C LEU A 97 17.80 1.00 0.54
N LYS A 98 19.12 0.80 0.54
CA LYS A 98 19.77 -0.16 1.43
C LYS A 98 19.49 0.13 2.90
N GLU A 99 19.59 1.39 3.31
CA GLU A 99 19.28 1.81 4.69
C GLU A 99 17.82 1.52 5.07
N ALA A 100 16.88 1.67 4.13
CA ALA A 100 15.47 1.33 4.36
C ALA A 100 15.27 -0.17 4.62
N PHE A 101 15.95 -1.05 3.89
CA PHE A 101 15.93 -2.49 4.12
C PHE A 101 16.55 -2.85 5.47
N MET A 102 17.72 -2.30 5.80
CA MET A 102 18.39 -2.50 7.09
C MET A 102 17.52 -1.99 8.26
N GLU A 103 16.89 -0.84 8.12
CA GLU A 103 15.97 -0.28 9.12
C GLU A 103 14.76 -1.20 9.34
N ALA A 104 14.19 -1.75 8.27
CA ALA A 104 13.06 -2.66 8.35
C ALA A 104 13.45 -3.98 9.07
N GLU A 105 14.60 -4.55 8.78
CA GLU A 105 15.11 -5.74 9.48
C GLU A 105 15.36 -5.46 10.97
N ALA A 106 16.05 -4.38 11.29
CA ALA A 106 16.36 -4.00 12.67
C ALA A 106 15.09 -3.78 13.52
N LYS A 107 14.02 -3.27 12.90
CA LYS A 107 12.73 -3.04 13.55
C LYS A 107 11.77 -4.23 13.45
N GLN A 108 12.13 -5.29 12.77
CA GLN A 108 11.23 -6.38 12.40
C GLN A 108 9.93 -5.87 11.76
N ALA A 109 10.06 -4.87 10.90
CA ALA A 109 8.95 -4.18 10.27
C ALA A 109 8.65 -4.74 8.88
N ILE A 110 7.40 -4.58 8.44
CA ILE A 110 7.06 -4.67 7.01
C ILE A 110 7.70 -3.48 6.32
N LEU A 111 8.53 -3.70 5.30
CA LEU A 111 8.97 -2.62 4.41
C LEU A 111 7.95 -2.40 3.32
N LEU A 112 7.33 -1.23 3.30
CA LEU A 112 6.39 -0.80 2.27
C LEU A 112 7.04 0.27 1.39
N ILE A 113 7.28 -0.04 0.12
CA ILE A 113 7.61 0.98 -0.89
C ILE A 113 6.34 1.38 -1.64
N ASP A 114 5.89 2.60 -1.37
CA ASP A 114 4.67 3.15 -1.97
C ASP A 114 4.99 3.80 -3.32
N GLU A 115 4.12 3.59 -4.32
CA GLU A 115 4.26 4.14 -5.68
C GLU A 115 5.57 3.74 -6.37
N ILE A 116 5.89 2.45 -6.37
CA ILE A 116 7.12 1.91 -7.00
C ILE A 116 7.17 2.19 -8.52
N ASP A 117 6.04 2.41 -9.17
CA ASP A 117 5.93 2.82 -10.58
C ASP A 117 6.54 4.20 -10.86
N SER A 118 6.70 5.05 -9.86
CA SER A 118 7.46 6.30 -9.99
C SER A 118 8.91 6.08 -10.42
N ILE A 119 9.47 4.91 -10.13
CA ILE A 119 10.78 4.48 -10.65
C ILE A 119 10.75 4.37 -12.17
N ALA A 120 9.64 3.92 -12.75
CA ALA A 120 9.48 3.71 -14.20
C ALA A 120 9.05 4.95 -14.98
N GLY A 121 8.54 5.99 -14.30
CA GLY A 121 7.84 7.12 -14.91
C GLY A 121 8.72 8.17 -15.60
N ASN A 122 9.98 8.32 -15.24
CA ASN A 122 10.88 9.33 -15.81
C ASN A 122 11.63 8.78 -17.04
N ARG A 123 11.03 8.91 -18.24
CA ARG A 123 11.57 8.35 -19.49
C ARG A 123 12.61 9.23 -20.21
N GLN A 124 13.12 10.28 -19.60
CA GLN A 124 14.17 11.12 -20.21
C GLN A 124 15.54 10.44 -20.14
N SER A 125 16.38 10.60 -21.14
CA SER A 125 17.55 9.77 -21.41
C SER A 125 18.64 9.75 -20.33
N ALA A 126 18.76 10.75 -19.48
CA ALA A 126 19.69 10.79 -18.35
C ALA A 126 19.23 9.91 -17.17
N ASP A 127 17.91 9.76 -17.00
CA ASP A 127 17.30 9.02 -15.90
C ASP A 127 17.35 7.49 -16.09
N LYS A 128 17.54 6.99 -17.32
CA LYS A 128 17.55 5.54 -17.60
C LYS A 128 18.69 4.80 -16.89
N ASN A 129 19.86 5.41 -16.76
CA ASN A 129 20.98 4.77 -16.05
C ASN A 129 20.70 4.72 -14.54
N TYR A 130 20.20 5.82 -13.97
CA TYR A 130 19.83 5.89 -12.57
C TYR A 130 18.73 4.86 -12.25
N GLN A 131 17.68 4.79 -13.06
CA GLN A 131 16.59 3.80 -12.90
C GLN A 131 17.12 2.36 -12.94
N LYS A 132 18.01 2.04 -13.87
CA LYS A 132 18.64 0.71 -13.95
C LYS A 132 19.44 0.39 -12.68
N THR A 133 20.23 1.35 -12.21
CA THR A 133 21.07 1.16 -11.01
C THR A 133 20.18 0.97 -9.78
N PHE A 134 19.15 1.80 -9.62
CA PHE A 134 18.18 1.67 -8.52
C PHE A 134 17.43 0.33 -8.59
N THR A 135 16.97 -0.07 -9.78
CA THR A 135 16.33 -1.39 -9.99
C THR A 135 17.26 -2.53 -9.61
N ASN A 136 18.50 -2.50 -10.06
CA ASN A 136 19.51 -3.54 -9.72
C ASN A 136 19.77 -3.59 -8.21
N GLN A 137 19.85 -2.43 -7.55
CA GLN A 137 20.00 -2.37 -6.10
C GLN A 137 18.78 -2.96 -5.40
N LEU A 138 17.56 -2.60 -5.83
CA LEU A 138 16.34 -3.18 -5.28
C LEU A 138 16.30 -4.70 -5.40
N LEU A 139 16.69 -5.25 -6.55
CA LEU A 139 16.77 -6.68 -6.76
C LEU A 139 17.79 -7.34 -5.83
N THR A 140 18.95 -6.69 -5.63
CA THR A 140 19.99 -7.15 -4.71
C THR A 140 19.50 -7.16 -3.27
N GLU A 141 18.83 -6.10 -2.84
CA GLU A 141 18.29 -6.03 -1.48
C GLU A 141 17.16 -7.05 -1.26
N LEU A 142 16.28 -7.24 -2.25
CA LEU A 142 15.23 -8.28 -2.18
C LEU A 142 15.82 -9.70 -2.05
N ASP A 143 16.92 -10.00 -2.75
CA ASP A 143 17.56 -11.31 -2.69
C ASP A 143 18.22 -11.59 -1.31
N ASN A 144 18.56 -10.55 -0.55
CA ASN A 144 19.22 -10.65 0.75
C ASN A 144 18.29 -10.43 1.95
N PHE A 145 17.13 -9.78 1.76
CA PHE A 145 16.23 -9.37 2.82
C PHE A 145 15.56 -10.55 3.52
N ASN A 146 15.48 -10.46 4.85
CA ASN A 146 14.75 -11.42 5.67
C ASN A 146 13.57 -10.72 6.33
N GLY A 147 12.38 -10.82 5.74
CA GLY A 147 11.20 -10.13 6.27
C GLY A 147 10.01 -10.10 5.32
N ILE A 148 9.18 -9.09 5.48
CA ILE A 148 8.02 -8.85 4.62
C ILE A 148 8.26 -7.57 3.82
N PHE A 149 8.29 -7.68 2.51
CA PHE A 149 8.38 -6.57 1.57
C PHE A 149 7.06 -6.42 0.81
N LEU A 150 6.46 -5.25 0.91
CA LEU A 150 5.27 -4.89 0.16
C LEU A 150 5.56 -3.67 -0.70
N CYS A 151 4.98 -3.61 -1.88
CA CYS A 151 5.01 -2.41 -2.68
C CYS A 151 3.66 -2.12 -3.31
N THR A 152 3.41 -0.85 -3.62
CA THR A 152 2.21 -0.43 -4.34
C THR A 152 2.57 0.13 -5.69
N SER A 153 1.65 -0.01 -6.64
CA SER A 153 1.75 0.60 -7.98
C SER A 153 0.38 0.97 -8.51
N ASN A 154 0.29 2.03 -9.28
CA ASN A 154 -0.93 2.33 -10.03
C ASN A 154 -0.99 1.53 -11.34
N PHE A 155 0.14 1.07 -11.84
CA PHE A 155 0.25 0.33 -13.10
C PHE A 155 1.16 -0.89 -12.93
N MET A 156 0.72 -2.05 -13.38
CA MET A 156 1.54 -3.26 -13.37
C MET A 156 2.47 -3.30 -14.59
N ASP A 157 1.99 -2.85 -15.74
CA ASP A 157 2.69 -2.98 -17.04
C ASP A 157 3.95 -2.10 -17.16
N GLY A 158 4.16 -1.17 -16.24
CA GLY A 158 5.35 -0.29 -16.20
C GLY A 158 6.51 -0.83 -15.36
N LEU A 159 6.29 -1.90 -14.60
CA LEU A 159 7.31 -2.44 -13.71
C LEU A 159 8.26 -3.38 -14.43
N ASP A 160 9.52 -3.36 -14.01
CA ASP A 160 10.53 -4.27 -14.53
C ASP A 160 10.16 -5.74 -14.27
N SER A 161 10.30 -6.58 -15.30
CA SER A 161 9.93 -7.99 -15.25
C SER A 161 10.74 -8.78 -14.20
N ALA A 162 11.98 -8.36 -13.91
CA ALA A 162 12.79 -8.97 -12.86
C ALA A 162 12.25 -8.68 -11.46
N ILE A 163 11.72 -7.47 -11.23
CA ILE A 163 11.01 -7.13 -9.98
C ILE A 163 9.74 -7.98 -9.89
N LEU A 164 8.92 -8.00 -10.96
CA LEU A 164 7.65 -8.74 -10.97
C LEU A 164 7.81 -10.24 -10.70
N ARG A 165 8.94 -10.84 -11.07
CA ARG A 165 9.24 -12.25 -10.79
C ARG A 165 9.55 -12.53 -9.33
N ARG A 166 9.97 -11.52 -8.56
CA ARG A 166 10.26 -11.62 -7.12
C ARG A 166 9.07 -11.29 -6.23
N LEU A 167 8.01 -10.72 -6.81
CA LEU A 167 6.78 -10.39 -6.09
C LEU A 167 5.78 -11.54 -6.21
N PHE A 168 5.68 -12.37 -5.16
CA PHE A 168 4.87 -13.59 -5.17
C PHE A 168 3.38 -13.31 -5.01
N LEU A 169 3.02 -12.41 -4.10
CA LEU A 169 1.64 -11.99 -3.89
C LEU A 169 1.34 -10.80 -4.80
N LYS A 170 0.40 -10.95 -5.72
CA LYS A 170 -0.06 -9.87 -6.59
C LYS A 170 -1.55 -9.68 -6.38
N ILE A 171 -1.91 -8.54 -5.82
CA ILE A 171 -3.29 -8.21 -5.44
C ILE A 171 -3.75 -7.03 -6.29
N LYS A 172 -4.77 -7.27 -7.10
CA LYS A 172 -5.38 -6.22 -7.92
C LYS A 172 -6.42 -5.46 -7.11
N PHE A 173 -6.33 -4.14 -7.17
CA PHE A 173 -7.33 -3.22 -6.65
C PHE A 173 -8.13 -2.62 -7.79
N ASP A 174 -9.44 -2.59 -7.64
CA ASP A 174 -10.36 -2.05 -8.63
C ASP A 174 -11.28 -0.99 -8.04
N PHE A 175 -12.08 -0.36 -8.87
CA PHE A 175 -13.13 0.55 -8.44
C PHE A 175 -14.16 -0.17 -7.58
N LEU A 176 -14.84 0.55 -6.69
CA LEU A 176 -15.90 0.02 -5.85
C LEU A 176 -17.05 -0.54 -6.70
N THR A 177 -17.58 -1.68 -6.31
CA THR A 177 -18.84 -2.20 -6.84
C THR A 177 -20.01 -1.30 -6.43
N GLU A 178 -21.15 -1.43 -7.08
CA GLU A 178 -22.35 -0.64 -6.72
C GLU A 178 -22.75 -0.82 -5.25
N GLU A 179 -22.64 -2.03 -4.72
CA GLU A 179 -22.90 -2.36 -3.33
C GLU A 179 -21.89 -1.67 -2.40
N GLN A 180 -20.60 -1.75 -2.73
CA GLN A 180 -19.56 -1.08 -1.98
C GLN A 180 -19.67 0.44 -2.02
N GLN A 181 -20.08 1.02 -3.16
CA GLN A 181 -20.36 2.45 -3.27
C GLN A 181 -21.50 2.87 -2.36
N GLN A 182 -22.54 2.03 -2.22
CA GLN A 182 -23.62 2.29 -1.28
C GLN A 182 -23.12 2.30 0.15
N THR A 183 -22.36 1.27 0.54
CA THR A 183 -21.76 1.17 1.87
C THR A 183 -20.84 2.37 2.16
N ALA A 184 -20.02 2.76 1.19
CA ALA A 184 -19.16 3.94 1.30
C ALA A 184 -19.98 5.22 1.52
N PHE A 185 -21.05 5.42 0.73
CA PHE A 185 -21.89 6.60 0.89
C PHE A 185 -22.51 6.68 2.30
N GLU A 186 -23.06 5.59 2.81
CA GLU A 186 -23.66 5.52 4.14
C GLU A 186 -22.62 5.79 5.25
N LEU A 187 -21.40 5.29 5.07
CA LEU A 187 -20.30 5.50 6.02
C LEU A 187 -19.78 6.94 6.02
N TYR A 188 -19.56 7.50 4.84
CA TYR A 188 -18.95 8.84 4.71
C TYR A 188 -20.00 9.96 4.92
N PHE A 189 -21.28 9.71 4.60
CA PHE A 189 -22.37 10.70 4.65
C PHE A 189 -23.60 10.22 5.41
N PRO A 190 -23.47 9.81 6.70
CA PRO A 190 -24.56 9.15 7.46
C PRO A 190 -25.80 10.04 7.67
N LYS A 191 -25.68 11.36 7.50
CA LYS A 191 -26.80 12.31 7.64
C LYS A 191 -27.55 12.57 6.32
N LEU A 192 -27.00 12.14 5.19
CA LEU A 192 -27.60 12.37 3.88
C LEU A 192 -28.45 11.17 3.47
N LYS A 193 -29.68 11.45 3.00
CA LYS A 193 -30.50 10.41 2.37
C LYS A 193 -30.05 10.24 0.93
N ARG A 194 -29.71 9.02 0.54
CA ARG A 194 -29.38 8.64 -0.83
C ARG A 194 -30.65 8.78 -1.71
N SER A 195 -30.88 9.94 -2.29
CA SER A 195 -32.00 10.07 -3.22
C SER A 195 -31.64 9.73 -4.66
N LYS A 196 -30.44 9.85 -5.10
CA LYS A 196 -29.94 9.49 -6.45
C LYS A 196 -28.40 9.67 -6.52
N LEU A 197 -27.62 8.76 -6.01
CA LEU A 197 -26.35 8.52 -6.66
C LEU A 197 -26.70 7.83 -7.98
N GLY A 198 -26.65 8.59 -9.07
CA GLY A 198 -26.67 7.98 -10.39
C GLY A 198 -25.58 6.93 -10.44
N GLN A 199 -25.70 5.96 -11.35
CA GLN A 199 -24.61 5.01 -11.60
C GLN A 199 -23.34 5.82 -11.92
N MET A 200 -22.46 5.96 -10.95
CA MET A 200 -21.13 6.52 -11.15
C MET A 200 -20.16 5.36 -11.26
N PRO A 201 -19.82 4.91 -12.47
CA PRO A 201 -18.75 3.95 -12.64
C PRO A 201 -17.45 4.64 -12.20
N TYR A 202 -16.52 3.88 -11.65
CA TYR A 202 -15.17 4.37 -11.36
C TYR A 202 -14.99 5.18 -10.08
N LEU A 203 -15.76 4.92 -9.02
CA LEU A 203 -15.52 5.49 -7.69
C LEU A 203 -14.60 4.62 -6.86
N THR A 204 -13.77 5.29 -6.06
CA THR A 204 -12.85 4.70 -5.08
C THR A 204 -13.17 5.21 -3.67
N PRO A 205 -12.70 4.57 -2.59
CA PRO A 205 -12.83 5.12 -1.23
C PRO A 205 -12.21 6.52 -1.09
N GLY A 206 -11.14 6.80 -1.87
CA GLY A 206 -10.48 8.09 -1.90
C GLY A 206 -11.39 9.21 -2.39
N ASP A 207 -12.26 8.95 -3.36
CA ASP A 207 -13.21 9.96 -3.88
C ASP A 207 -14.23 10.35 -2.81
N PHE A 208 -14.79 9.38 -2.08
CA PHE A 208 -15.71 9.65 -0.97
C PHE A 208 -15.04 10.47 0.13
N ARG A 209 -13.79 10.13 0.45
CA ARG A 209 -12.99 10.86 1.43
C ARG A 209 -12.74 12.29 0.98
N ALA A 210 -12.31 12.51 -0.25
CA ALA A 210 -12.04 13.83 -0.81
C ALA A 210 -13.28 14.74 -0.79
N VAL A 211 -14.45 14.20 -1.19
CA VAL A 211 -15.72 14.93 -1.13
C VAL A 211 -16.09 15.29 0.31
N ARG A 212 -15.90 14.38 1.26
CA ARG A 212 -16.19 14.66 2.67
C ARG A 212 -15.27 15.73 3.24
N GLU A 213 -13.98 15.65 2.94
CA GLU A 213 -13.00 16.65 3.37
C GLU A 213 -13.34 18.02 2.78
N ALA A 214 -13.67 18.09 1.49
CA ALA A 214 -14.11 19.32 0.84
C ALA A 214 -15.39 19.90 1.47
N ALA A 215 -16.37 19.06 1.79
CA ALA A 215 -17.61 19.48 2.42
C ALA A 215 -17.41 20.08 3.83
N GLN A 216 -16.36 19.70 4.56
CA GLN A 216 -16.04 20.30 5.85
C GLN A 216 -15.58 21.77 5.74
N PHE A 217 -14.96 22.14 4.61
CA PHE A 217 -14.58 23.52 4.36
C PHE A 217 -15.74 24.42 3.91
N ASP A 218 -16.80 23.82 3.32
CA ASP A 218 -17.95 24.58 2.84
C ASP A 218 -19.06 24.77 3.88
N VAL A 219 -19.10 23.99 4.95
CA VAL A 219 -20.13 24.05 6.01
C VAL A 219 -20.05 25.33 6.87
N GLU A 220 -18.95 26.09 6.81
CA GLU A 220 -18.86 27.43 7.43
C GLU A 220 -19.59 28.53 6.63
N LYS A 221 -20.19 28.21 5.47
CA LYS A 221 -20.90 29.14 4.58
C LYS A 221 -22.39 28.82 4.42
N LEU A 222 -22.91 27.82 5.10
CA LEU A 222 -24.32 27.47 5.17
C LEU A 222 -24.86 27.68 6.59
#